data_f2c80a45cb4a5fe4fa651ddb16711614
#
_entry.id   f2c80a45cb4a5fe4fa651ddb16711614
#
_cell.length_a   1.000
_cell.length_b   1.000
_cell.length_c   1.000
_cell.angle_alpha   90.00
_cell.angle_beta   90.00
_cell.angle_gamma   90.00
#
_symmetry.space_group_name_H-M   'P 1'
#
loop_
_entity.id
_entity.type
_entity.pdbx_description
1 polymer ?
#
loop_
_entity_poly.entity_id
_entity_poly.type
_entity_poly.pdbx_seq_one_letter_code
_entity_poly.pdbx_strand_id
1 'polypeptide(L)'
;MEAGNYLATHLHEVPLIAVFCYNPGIMTITDSDLDRPSVVGGGSVYPAVQNFLLACRNEGLGCVLTTLLCYEEPEIKKILCLPDDWYTCAHVPVGYPVKGGHGSISRNGLEKMVAYNSWID
;
A
#
# COMPACT_ATOMS: atom_id res chain seq x y z
N MET A 1 -3.65 4.73 -16.45
CA MET A 1 -4.57 3.58 -16.59
C MET A 1 -3.88 2.30 -17.10
N GLU A 2 -2.97 2.39 -18.06
CA GLU A 2 -2.31 1.21 -18.65
C GLU A 2 -1.52 0.36 -17.63
N ALA A 3 -0.72 0.98 -16.76
CA ALA A 3 0.09 0.24 -15.79
C ALA A 3 -0.73 -0.52 -14.75
N GLY A 4 -1.85 0.04 -14.30
CA GLY A 4 -2.76 -0.63 -13.35
C GLY A 4 -3.47 -1.83 -13.99
N ASN A 5 -3.89 -1.69 -15.24
CA ASN A 5 -4.51 -2.78 -15.99
C ASN A 5 -3.50 -3.90 -16.26
N TYR A 6 -2.24 -3.54 -16.59
CA TYR A 6 -1.17 -4.52 -16.77
C TYR A 6 -0.95 -5.33 -15.49
N LEU A 7 -0.82 -4.67 -14.34
CA LEU A 7 -0.64 -5.35 -13.07
C LEU A 7 -1.80 -6.31 -12.77
N ALA A 8 -3.04 -5.87 -12.99
CA ALA A 8 -4.22 -6.70 -12.74
C ALA A 8 -4.23 -8.00 -13.57
N THR A 9 -3.80 -7.92 -14.84
CA THR A 9 -3.78 -9.07 -15.75
C THR A 9 -2.56 -9.97 -15.60
N HIS A 10 -1.45 -9.47 -15.02
CA HIS A 10 -0.16 -10.18 -14.90
C HIS A 10 0.24 -10.46 -13.44
N LEU A 11 -0.65 -10.24 -12.49
CA LEU A 11 -0.36 -10.45 -11.07
C LEU A 11 0.05 -11.91 -10.75
N HIS A 12 -0.44 -12.87 -11.52
CA HIS A 12 -0.11 -14.29 -11.40
C HIS A 12 1.33 -14.62 -11.81
N GLU A 13 2.02 -13.74 -12.52
CA GLU A 13 3.42 -13.90 -12.95
C GLU A 13 4.41 -13.42 -11.88
N VAL A 14 3.92 -12.74 -10.86
CA VAL A 14 4.79 -12.16 -9.82
C VAL A 14 5.34 -13.26 -8.91
N PRO A 15 6.67 -13.31 -8.70
CA PRO A 15 7.28 -14.40 -7.93
C PRO A 15 6.94 -14.36 -6.43
N LEU A 16 6.60 -13.18 -5.90
CA LEU A 16 6.27 -12.99 -4.49
C LEU A 16 5.31 -11.82 -4.32
N ILE A 17 4.32 -12.00 -3.44
CA ILE A 17 3.45 -10.92 -2.97
C ILE A 17 3.60 -10.83 -1.46
N ALA A 18 4.13 -9.72 -0.95
CA ALA A 18 4.11 -9.42 0.47
C ALA A 18 2.73 -8.88 0.85
N VAL A 19 2.06 -9.55 1.80
CA VAL A 19 0.74 -9.16 2.29
C VAL A 19 0.87 -8.57 3.68
N PHE A 20 0.47 -7.32 3.84
CA PHE A 20 0.44 -6.65 5.13
C PHE A 20 -0.94 -6.81 5.74
N CYS A 21 -0.96 -7.33 6.96
CA CYS A 21 -2.18 -7.60 7.68
C CYS A 21 -2.21 -6.81 8.99
N TYR A 22 -3.40 -6.53 9.49
CA TYR A 22 -3.60 -5.84 10.76
C TYR A 22 -4.85 -6.36 11.46
N ASN A 23 -4.88 -6.17 12.78
CA ASN A 23 -6.06 -6.42 13.59
C ASN A 23 -6.61 -5.07 14.10
N PRO A 24 -7.77 -4.62 13.62
CA PRO A 24 -8.35 -3.35 14.06
C PRO A 24 -8.74 -3.35 15.55
N GLY A 25 -8.96 -4.52 16.15
CA GLY A 25 -9.30 -4.63 17.57
C GLY A 25 -8.17 -4.24 18.53
N ILE A 26 -6.91 -4.26 18.04
CA ILE A 26 -5.74 -3.82 18.83
C ILE A 26 -5.23 -2.45 18.41
N MET A 27 -5.92 -1.78 17.47
CA MET A 27 -5.55 -0.45 16.98
C MET A 27 -6.47 0.60 17.61
N THR A 28 -5.89 1.73 17.99
CA THR A 28 -6.68 2.88 18.43
C THR A 28 -7.05 3.76 17.23
N ILE A 29 -8.33 3.81 16.90
CA ILE A 29 -8.89 4.68 15.88
C ILE A 29 -9.38 5.96 16.59
N THR A 30 -8.52 6.96 16.65
CA THR A 30 -8.75 8.19 17.43
C THR A 30 -9.71 9.17 16.78
N ASP A 31 -10.14 8.93 15.56
CA ASP A 31 -11.07 9.78 14.81
C ASP A 31 -12.41 9.08 14.48
N SER A 32 -12.75 8.02 15.22
CA SER A 32 -14.00 7.26 15.02
C SER A 32 -15.26 8.09 15.24
N ASP A 33 -15.18 9.09 16.12
CA ASP A 33 -16.32 9.91 16.53
C ASP A 33 -16.50 11.18 15.70
N LEU A 34 -15.65 11.37 14.68
CA LEU A 34 -15.76 12.51 13.79
C LEU A 34 -16.72 12.21 12.62
N ASP A 35 -17.51 13.22 12.24
CA ASP A 35 -18.44 13.12 11.10
C ASP A 35 -17.71 13.20 9.75
N ARG A 36 -16.82 12.26 9.52
CA ARG A 36 -16.08 12.03 8.29
C ARG A 36 -15.49 10.62 8.25
N PRO A 37 -15.10 10.09 7.08
CA PRO A 37 -14.35 8.83 7.02
C PRO A 37 -13.07 8.90 7.86
N SER A 38 -12.77 7.82 8.59
CA SER A 38 -11.50 7.70 9.31
C SER A 38 -10.31 7.73 8.36
N VAL A 39 -9.27 8.46 8.75
CA VAL A 39 -8.00 8.54 8.01
C VAL A 39 -6.81 8.08 8.85
N VAL A 40 -7.01 7.72 10.11
CA VAL A 40 -5.92 7.33 11.02
C VAL A 40 -5.71 5.82 11.10
N GLY A 41 -6.68 5.02 10.66
CA GLY A 41 -6.63 3.56 10.78
C GLY A 41 -5.39 2.90 10.17
N GLY A 42 -4.82 3.48 9.12
CA GLY A 42 -3.60 3.00 8.48
C GLY A 42 -2.30 3.55 9.07
N GLY A 43 -2.38 4.49 10.02
CA GLY A 43 -1.23 5.25 10.51
C GLY A 43 -0.10 4.39 11.11
N SER A 44 -0.43 3.24 11.71
CA SER A 44 0.55 2.32 12.27
C SER A 44 1.10 1.30 11.25
N VAL A 45 0.41 1.05 10.17
CA VAL A 45 0.75 0.00 9.19
C VAL A 45 1.45 0.58 7.97
N TYR A 46 0.93 1.65 7.37
CA TYR A 46 1.50 2.19 6.14
C TYR A 46 2.93 2.72 6.25
N PRO A 47 3.42 3.24 7.40
CA PRO A 47 4.84 3.52 7.57
C PRO A 47 5.73 2.27 7.45
N ALA A 48 5.26 1.11 7.94
CA ALA A 48 5.96 -0.15 7.76
C ALA A 48 5.97 -0.60 6.30
N VAL A 49 4.84 -0.45 5.59
CA VAL A 49 4.76 -0.70 4.15
C VAL A 49 5.73 0.20 3.39
N GLN A 50 5.81 1.48 3.72
CA GLN A 50 6.74 2.40 3.08
C GLN A 50 8.21 1.99 3.32
N ASN A 51 8.56 1.61 4.54
CA ASN A 51 9.89 1.10 4.84
C ASN A 51 10.23 -0.17 4.05
N PHE A 52 9.26 -1.06 3.88
CA PHE A 52 9.42 -2.24 3.04
C PHE A 52 9.69 -1.89 1.58
N LEU A 53 8.94 -0.91 1.01
CA LEU A 53 9.17 -0.44 -0.36
C LEU A 53 10.58 0.13 -0.53
N LEU A 54 11.06 0.90 0.45
CA LEU A 54 12.42 1.45 0.45
C LEU A 54 13.48 0.34 0.58
N ALA A 55 13.26 -0.65 1.42
CA ALA A 55 14.13 -1.80 1.56
C ALA A 55 14.23 -2.60 0.25
N CYS A 56 13.10 -2.88 -0.39
CA CYS A 56 13.10 -3.52 -1.72
C CYS A 56 13.95 -2.73 -2.71
N ARG A 57 13.81 -1.42 -2.74
CA ARG A 57 14.61 -0.55 -3.62
C ARG A 57 16.11 -0.65 -3.30
N ASN A 58 16.48 -0.67 -2.02
CA ASN A 58 17.87 -0.82 -1.59
C ASN A 58 18.49 -2.15 -2.04
N GLU A 59 17.70 -3.21 -2.02
CA GLU A 59 18.10 -4.56 -2.46
C GLU A 59 18.01 -4.76 -4.00
N GLY A 60 17.74 -3.69 -4.76
CA GLY A 60 17.63 -3.76 -6.22
C GLY A 60 16.35 -4.44 -6.72
N LEU A 61 15.35 -4.59 -5.87
CA LEU A 61 14.07 -5.17 -6.21
C LEU A 61 13.08 -4.11 -6.72
N GLY A 62 12.20 -4.51 -7.63
CA GLY A 62 11.01 -3.76 -8.03
C GLY A 62 9.82 -4.16 -7.17
N CYS A 63 9.04 -3.18 -6.75
CA CYS A 63 7.83 -3.43 -5.98
C CYS A 63 6.82 -2.29 -6.18
N VAL A 64 5.56 -2.55 -5.91
CA VAL A 64 4.49 -1.56 -5.95
C VAL A 64 3.40 -1.91 -4.94
N LEU A 65 2.91 -0.93 -4.20
CA LEU A 65 1.73 -1.13 -3.36
C LEU A 65 0.47 -1.15 -4.24
N THR A 66 -0.36 -2.16 -4.03
CA THR A 66 -1.66 -2.27 -4.70
C THR A 66 -2.77 -2.63 -3.72
N THR A 67 -3.98 -2.23 -4.05
CA THR A 67 -5.23 -2.62 -3.37
C THR A 67 -6.15 -3.43 -4.29
N LEU A 68 -5.65 -3.91 -5.42
CA LEU A 68 -6.45 -4.68 -6.39
C LEU A 68 -7.11 -5.92 -5.78
N LEU A 69 -6.47 -6.51 -4.79
CA LEU A 69 -6.93 -7.75 -4.16
C LEU A 69 -7.90 -7.53 -3.00
N CYS A 70 -8.27 -6.29 -2.65
CA CYS A 70 -9.15 -6.05 -1.49
C CYS A 70 -10.56 -6.65 -1.67
N TYR A 71 -11.06 -6.79 -2.88
CA TYR A 71 -12.34 -7.45 -3.14
C TYR A 71 -12.27 -8.98 -2.97
N GLU A 72 -11.08 -9.55 -3.06
CA GLU A 72 -10.81 -10.99 -2.89
C GLU A 72 -10.32 -11.32 -1.46
N GLU A 73 -10.41 -10.40 -0.53
CA GLU A 73 -9.93 -10.56 0.84
C GLU A 73 -10.44 -11.84 1.52
N PRO A 74 -11.72 -12.25 1.38
CA PRO A 74 -12.21 -13.48 1.99
C PRO A 74 -11.45 -14.73 1.51
N GLU A 75 -11.08 -14.79 0.24
CA GLU A 75 -10.30 -15.91 -0.31
C GLU A 75 -8.83 -15.83 0.10
N ILE A 76 -8.26 -14.63 0.16
CA ILE A 76 -6.90 -14.40 0.64
C ILE A 76 -6.77 -14.85 2.10
N LYS A 77 -7.73 -14.50 2.94
CA LYS A 77 -7.75 -14.92 4.35
C LYS A 77 -7.75 -16.46 4.47
N LYS A 78 -8.51 -17.16 3.65
CA LYS A 78 -8.52 -18.63 3.63
C LYS A 78 -7.16 -19.20 3.20
N ILE A 79 -6.59 -18.68 2.11
CA ILE A 79 -5.29 -19.12 1.58
C ILE A 79 -4.18 -18.92 2.62
N LEU A 80 -4.19 -17.77 3.30
CA LEU A 80 -3.17 -17.41 4.29
C LEU A 80 -3.48 -17.93 5.70
N CYS A 81 -4.62 -18.57 5.91
CA CYS A 81 -5.11 -19.03 7.22
C CYS A 81 -5.13 -17.87 8.25
N LEU A 82 -5.56 -16.68 7.83
CA LEU A 82 -5.65 -15.54 8.73
C LEU A 82 -6.82 -15.72 9.71
N PRO A 83 -6.64 -15.33 10.98
CA PRO A 83 -7.75 -15.28 11.94
C PRO A 83 -8.87 -14.34 11.48
N ASP A 84 -10.09 -14.58 11.95
CA ASP A 84 -11.28 -13.84 11.51
C ASP A 84 -11.21 -12.34 11.81
N ASP A 85 -10.52 -11.95 12.88
CA ASP A 85 -10.32 -10.57 13.32
C ASP A 85 -9.12 -9.86 12.69
N TRP A 86 -8.41 -10.52 11.77
CA TRP A 86 -7.32 -9.94 10.99
C TRP A 86 -7.76 -9.64 9.56
N TYR A 87 -7.25 -8.54 9.02
CA TYR A 87 -7.57 -8.04 7.68
C TYR A 87 -6.32 -7.67 6.91
N THR A 88 -6.39 -7.69 5.59
CA THR A 88 -5.32 -7.23 4.71
C THR A 88 -5.43 -5.72 4.48
N CYS A 89 -4.32 -5.00 4.42
CA CYS A 89 -4.33 -3.56 4.17
C CYS A 89 -3.46 -3.13 2.98
N ALA A 90 -2.47 -3.93 2.64
CA ALA A 90 -1.63 -3.67 1.48
C ALA A 90 -1.09 -4.99 0.92
N HIS A 91 -1.07 -5.05 -0.40
CA HIS A 91 -0.46 -6.13 -1.15
C HIS A 91 0.68 -5.54 -1.96
N VAL A 92 1.87 -6.11 -1.84
CA VAL A 92 3.06 -5.60 -2.52
C VAL A 92 3.67 -6.70 -3.37
N PRO A 93 3.34 -6.75 -4.67
CA PRO A 93 4.07 -7.53 -5.64
C PRO A 93 5.55 -7.15 -5.65
N VAL A 94 6.44 -8.14 -5.60
CA VAL A 94 7.90 -7.95 -5.56
C VAL A 94 8.55 -8.83 -6.61
N GLY A 95 9.51 -8.29 -7.33
CA GLY A 95 10.27 -9.03 -8.35
C GLY A 95 11.51 -8.27 -8.79
N TYR A 96 12.27 -8.85 -9.69
CA TYR A 96 13.40 -8.14 -10.27
C TYR A 96 12.92 -7.19 -11.37
N PRO A 97 13.33 -5.91 -11.34
CA PRO A 97 12.86 -4.92 -12.30
C PRO A 97 13.45 -5.20 -13.69
N VAL A 98 12.62 -5.08 -14.71
CA VAL A 98 13.06 -5.15 -16.10
C VAL A 98 13.70 -3.81 -16.49
N LYS A 99 14.81 -3.82 -17.22
CA LYS A 99 15.47 -2.61 -17.77
C LYS A 99 15.84 -1.54 -16.74
N GLY A 100 16.36 -1.94 -15.60
CA GLY A 100 16.93 -1.00 -14.61
C GLY A 100 15.92 -0.29 -13.73
N GLY A 101 14.64 -0.69 -13.74
CA GLY A 101 13.64 -0.22 -12.79
C GLY A 101 12.77 0.93 -13.31
N HIS A 102 12.28 1.75 -12.38
CA HIS A 102 11.34 2.82 -12.66
C HIS A 102 12.00 4.00 -13.37
N GLY A 103 11.27 4.63 -14.30
CA GLY A 103 11.64 5.88 -14.91
C GLY A 103 11.61 7.06 -13.93
N SER A 104 11.92 8.26 -14.43
CA SER A 104 11.82 9.49 -13.66
C SER A 104 10.38 9.73 -13.21
N ILE A 105 10.23 10.21 -11.98
CA ILE A 105 8.94 10.58 -11.40
C ILE A 105 8.72 12.08 -11.52
N SER A 106 7.48 12.47 -11.84
CA SER A 106 7.05 13.87 -11.81
C SER A 106 6.40 14.16 -10.45
N ARG A 107 6.69 15.34 -9.91
CA ARG A 107 6.08 15.86 -8.68
C ARG A 107 5.72 17.32 -8.89
N ASN A 108 4.67 17.76 -8.20
CA ASN A 108 4.39 19.20 -8.07
C ASN A 108 5.52 19.89 -7.29
N GLY A 109 5.74 21.15 -7.54
CA GLY A 109 6.65 21.96 -6.72
C GLY A 109 6.14 22.09 -5.28
N LEU A 110 7.07 22.28 -4.34
CA LEU A 110 6.73 22.36 -2.92
C LEU A 110 5.74 23.47 -2.59
N GLU A 111 5.79 24.57 -3.33
CA GLU A 111 4.89 25.72 -3.19
C GLU A 111 3.41 25.37 -3.40
N LYS A 112 3.13 24.26 -4.12
CA LYS A 112 1.77 23.74 -4.35
C LYS A 112 1.34 22.69 -3.34
N MET A 113 2.25 22.24 -2.48
CA MET A 113 2.01 21.11 -1.61
C MET A 113 2.23 21.44 -0.13
N VAL A 114 2.87 22.56 0.17
CA VAL A 114 3.21 22.98 1.52
C VAL A 114 2.61 24.34 1.80
N ALA A 115 1.84 24.41 2.87
CA ALA A 115 1.30 25.65 3.41
C ALA A 115 1.85 25.90 4.82
N TYR A 116 2.08 27.14 5.20
CA TYR A 116 2.56 27.53 6.52
C TYR A 116 1.43 28.20 7.31
N ASN A 117 1.09 27.61 8.46
CA ASN A 117 0.08 28.09 9.41
C ASN A 117 -1.37 28.10 8.92
N SER A 118 -1.63 28.11 7.63
CA SER A 118 -2.96 28.07 7.02
C SER A 118 -2.90 27.36 5.68
N TRP A 119 -4.06 26.88 5.20
CA TRP A 119 -4.17 26.34 3.85
C TRP A 119 -3.94 27.46 2.82
N ILE A 120 -3.32 27.13 1.69
CA ILE A 120 -3.19 28.00 0.52
C ILE A 120 -4.32 27.68 -0.47
N ASP A 121 -5.01 28.71 -0.91
CA ASP A 121 -6.06 28.64 -1.96
C ASP A 121 -5.44 28.44 -3.36
#